data_f98286fe364cc05d9c892134035dd69c
#
_entry.id   f98286fe364cc05d9c892134035dd69c
#
_cell.length_a   1.000
_cell.length_b   1.000
_cell.length_c   1.000
_cell.angle_alpha   90.00
_cell.angle_beta   90.00
_cell.angle_gamma   90.00
#
_symmetry.space_group_name_H-M   'P 1'
#
loop_
_entity.id
_entity.type
_entity.pdbx_description
1 polymer ?
#
loop_
_entity_poly.entity_id
_entity_poly.type
_entity_poly.pdbx_seq_one_letter_code
_entity_poly.pdbx_strand_id
1 'polypeptide(L)'
;MSRKRKFRSGATQHLFQISATRGIVFCTIPDNILLYTLICTRAPKHNVHILSATIMLNHFHIEADFKTLNDMESFMNEITSVFARKYNKHYGLSGQLFHRPYGNSMKGKDAFIFDTYIYIGNNAKAKKAVSRAEEYRWNFLQYCEKEFPFSSPYIPDKASKGMKAAVKRVKTYKIKDWAIGYDFFENNDYLGLEDFEKQQLIDMIITEYNVIDYTVAIRKYGSSSKIYEALNTVSGSEYGSGDDYDQESYQHYYRMVNLAIEEGYDMRTRRYVGIGDSPGQMPEQLARRLCRRFNAEVQPNKSEIRKFFSIVSI
;
A
#
# COMPACT_ATOMS: atom_id res chain seq x y z
N MET A 1 -18.81 -25.23 1.60
CA MET A 1 -17.64 -25.80 2.33
C MET A 1 -16.45 -24.88 2.12
N SER A 2 -15.86 -24.34 3.18
CA SER A 2 -14.64 -23.54 3.11
C SER A 2 -13.49 -24.42 2.63
N ARG A 3 -12.83 -24.04 1.53
CA ARG A 3 -11.69 -24.78 0.98
C ARG A 3 -10.54 -24.75 2.01
N LYS A 4 -10.10 -25.91 2.51
CA LYS A 4 -8.99 -26.01 3.47
C LYS A 4 -7.75 -25.32 2.89
N ARG A 5 -7.15 -24.38 3.63
CA ARG A 5 -5.92 -23.71 3.21
C ARG A 5 -4.78 -24.71 3.06
N LYS A 6 -4.02 -24.56 1.96
CA LYS A 6 -2.79 -25.35 1.79
C LYS A 6 -1.67 -24.67 2.58
N PHE A 7 -1.15 -25.37 3.57
CA PHE A 7 -0.04 -24.93 4.40
C PHE A 7 0.94 -26.09 4.63
N ARG A 8 2.21 -25.80 4.59
CA ARG A 8 3.29 -26.69 5.02
C ARG A 8 4.34 -25.84 5.75
N SER A 9 4.75 -26.26 6.94
CA SER A 9 5.82 -25.62 7.70
C SER A 9 7.10 -25.55 6.86
N GLY A 10 7.78 -24.40 6.88
CA GLY A 10 8.99 -24.16 6.10
C GLY A 10 8.79 -23.92 4.59
N ALA A 11 7.52 -23.88 4.12
CA ALA A 11 7.24 -23.45 2.76
C ALA A 11 6.79 -21.99 2.74
N THR A 12 7.37 -21.21 1.83
CA THR A 12 7.00 -19.81 1.60
C THR A 12 5.55 -19.70 1.17
N GLN A 13 4.85 -18.71 1.68
CA GLN A 13 3.47 -18.41 1.36
C GLN A 13 3.37 -17.09 0.60
N HIS A 14 2.66 -17.07 -0.50
CA HIS A 14 2.18 -15.85 -1.13
C HIS A 14 0.78 -15.57 -0.59
N LEU A 15 0.65 -14.49 0.15
CA LEU A 15 -0.60 -14.00 0.73
C LEU A 15 -1.08 -12.78 -0.03
N PHE A 16 -2.39 -12.67 -0.24
CA PHE A 16 -2.98 -11.49 -0.84
C PHE A 16 -4.35 -11.18 -0.25
N GLN A 17 -4.68 -9.91 -0.19
CA GLN A 17 -5.94 -9.44 0.35
C GLN A 17 -6.50 -8.33 -0.53
N ILE A 18 -7.74 -8.50 -0.96
CA ILE A 18 -8.45 -7.56 -1.84
C ILE A 18 -9.55 -6.85 -1.06
N SER A 19 -9.84 -5.59 -1.39
CA SER A 19 -10.99 -4.87 -0.83
C SER A 19 -12.31 -5.55 -1.17
N ALA A 20 -13.29 -5.52 -0.25
CA ALA A 20 -14.56 -6.24 -0.39
C ALA A 20 -15.37 -5.81 -1.62
N THR A 21 -15.33 -4.52 -1.95
CA THR A 21 -16.00 -3.94 -3.13
C THR A 21 -15.10 -3.89 -4.36
N ARG A 22 -13.87 -4.38 -4.25
CA ARG A 22 -12.79 -4.18 -5.22
C ARG A 22 -12.47 -2.70 -5.51
N GLY A 23 -12.98 -1.80 -4.68
CA GLY A 23 -12.73 -0.37 -4.74
C GLY A 23 -11.37 0.01 -4.15
N ILE A 24 -10.98 1.25 -4.39
CA ILE A 24 -9.73 1.83 -3.89
C ILE A 24 -9.78 1.95 -2.37
N VAL A 25 -8.74 1.46 -1.71
CA VAL A 25 -8.54 1.54 -0.26
C VAL A 25 -7.25 2.27 0.06
N PHE A 26 -6.17 1.97 -0.65
CA PHE A 26 -4.83 2.48 -0.38
C PHE A 26 -4.51 3.66 -1.31
N CYS A 27 -5.23 4.77 -1.17
CA CYS A 27 -5.07 5.93 -2.06
C CYS A 27 -4.24 7.05 -1.44
N THR A 28 -4.11 7.11 -0.13
CA THR A 28 -3.34 8.15 0.55
C THR A 28 -2.07 7.60 1.18
N ILE A 29 -1.11 8.49 1.44
CA ILE A 29 0.12 8.13 2.17
C ILE A 29 -0.21 7.52 3.55
N PRO A 30 -1.10 8.11 4.37
CA PRO A 30 -1.51 7.51 5.65
C PRO A 30 -2.07 6.09 5.54
N ASP A 31 -2.85 5.78 4.49
CA ASP A 31 -3.38 4.42 4.29
C ASP A 31 -2.25 3.41 4.07
N ASN A 32 -1.33 3.75 3.17
CA ASN A 32 -0.20 2.89 2.84
C ASN A 32 0.76 2.71 4.03
N ILE A 33 1.09 3.80 4.73
CA ILE A 33 1.98 3.76 5.90
C ILE A 33 1.34 2.99 7.06
N LEU A 34 0.04 3.16 7.30
CA LEU A 34 -0.67 2.38 8.33
C LEU A 34 -0.58 0.88 8.04
N LEU A 35 -0.88 0.44 6.82
CA LEU A 35 -0.78 -0.98 6.48
C LEU A 35 0.67 -1.47 6.58
N TYR A 36 1.61 -0.75 6.00
CA TYR A 36 3.02 -1.11 6.03
C TYR A 36 3.55 -1.27 7.45
N THR A 37 3.31 -0.28 8.31
CA THR A 37 3.78 -0.33 9.69
C THR A 37 3.05 -1.37 10.55
N LEU A 38 1.80 -1.72 10.21
CA LEU A 38 1.11 -2.88 10.78
C LEU A 38 1.81 -4.18 10.38
N ILE A 39 2.12 -4.38 9.10
CA ILE A 39 2.87 -5.55 8.63
C ILE A 39 4.19 -5.66 9.41
N CYS A 40 4.97 -4.59 9.43
CA CYS A 40 6.30 -4.58 10.05
C CYS A 40 6.29 -4.80 11.57
N THR A 41 5.31 -4.26 12.28
CA THR A 41 5.22 -4.42 13.75
C THR A 41 4.59 -5.73 14.17
N ARG A 42 3.81 -6.37 13.30
CA ARG A 42 3.15 -7.66 13.59
C ARG A 42 3.96 -8.87 13.15
N ALA A 43 4.80 -8.73 12.12
CA ALA A 43 5.63 -9.81 11.64
C ALA A 43 6.48 -10.47 12.75
N PRO A 44 7.24 -9.74 13.59
CA PRO A 44 7.98 -10.37 14.69
C PRO A 44 7.09 -11.04 15.74
N LYS A 45 5.90 -10.49 16.02
CA LYS A 45 4.96 -11.03 17.03
C LYS A 45 4.37 -12.38 16.63
N HIS A 46 4.26 -12.64 15.34
CA HIS A 46 3.73 -13.87 14.77
C HIS A 46 4.81 -14.75 14.14
N ASN A 47 6.08 -14.52 14.44
CA ASN A 47 7.20 -15.27 13.86
C ASN A 47 7.17 -15.31 12.31
N VAL A 48 6.84 -14.20 11.70
CA VAL A 48 6.77 -14.07 10.24
C VAL A 48 8.07 -13.50 9.70
N HIS A 49 8.63 -14.20 8.71
CA HIS A 49 9.80 -13.73 7.95
C HIS A 49 9.34 -13.21 6.60
N ILE A 50 9.35 -11.90 6.43
CA ILE A 50 8.85 -11.23 5.21
C ILE A 50 9.96 -11.22 4.15
N LEU A 51 9.66 -11.72 2.96
CA LEU A 51 10.58 -11.71 1.80
C LEU A 51 10.26 -10.61 0.81
N SER A 52 8.97 -10.30 0.63
CA SER A 52 8.50 -9.28 -0.31
C SER A 52 7.12 -8.79 0.11
N ALA A 53 6.82 -7.53 -0.22
CA ALA A 53 5.49 -6.96 -0.05
C ALA A 53 5.21 -5.91 -1.12
N THR A 54 3.96 -5.77 -1.53
CA THR A 54 3.49 -4.68 -2.39
C THR A 54 2.09 -4.28 -1.99
N ILE A 55 1.86 -2.97 -1.85
CA ILE A 55 0.54 -2.39 -1.60
C ILE A 55 0.09 -1.71 -2.88
N MET A 56 -1.05 -2.16 -3.41
CA MET A 56 -1.69 -1.62 -4.60
C MET A 56 -2.96 -0.87 -4.20
N LEU A 57 -3.60 -0.12 -5.11
CA LEU A 57 -4.75 0.73 -4.77
C LEU A 57 -5.88 0.01 -4.03
N ASN A 58 -6.17 -1.24 -4.37
CA ASN A 58 -7.31 -1.99 -3.85
C ASN A 58 -6.94 -3.33 -3.21
N HIS A 59 -5.67 -3.70 -3.19
CA HIS A 59 -5.19 -4.95 -2.62
C HIS A 59 -3.73 -4.84 -2.19
N PHE A 60 -3.25 -5.85 -1.48
CA PHE A 60 -1.84 -5.99 -1.19
C PHE A 60 -1.39 -7.45 -1.28
N HIS A 61 -0.11 -7.63 -1.53
CA HIS A 61 0.57 -8.91 -1.56
C HIS A 61 1.67 -8.96 -0.51
N ILE A 62 1.88 -10.13 0.07
CA ILE A 62 2.99 -10.43 0.97
C ILE A 62 3.53 -11.80 0.60
N GLU A 63 4.85 -11.92 0.45
CA GLU A 63 5.54 -13.18 0.39
C GLU A 63 6.32 -13.37 1.68
N ALA A 64 6.07 -14.47 2.39
CA ALA A 64 6.64 -14.69 3.71
C ALA A 64 6.70 -16.16 4.09
N ASP A 65 7.62 -16.47 5.01
CA ASP A 65 7.72 -17.76 5.68
C ASP A 65 7.02 -17.72 7.04
N PHE A 66 6.36 -18.83 7.38
CA PHE A 66 5.65 -19.01 8.64
C PHE A 66 6.03 -20.35 9.28
N LYS A 67 6.16 -20.35 10.61
CA LYS A 67 6.41 -21.59 11.35
C LYS A 67 5.17 -22.48 11.40
N THR A 68 4.00 -21.89 11.63
CA THR A 68 2.73 -22.61 11.78
C THR A 68 1.62 -21.96 10.97
N LEU A 69 0.57 -22.74 10.68
CA LEU A 69 -0.66 -22.21 10.08
C LEU A 69 -1.30 -21.14 10.97
N ASN A 70 -1.25 -21.32 12.29
CA ASN A 70 -1.80 -20.36 13.24
C ASN A 70 -1.06 -19.03 13.21
N ASP A 71 0.27 -19.01 13.05
CA ASP A 71 1.04 -17.77 12.89
C ASP A 71 0.57 -16.99 11.65
N MET A 72 0.40 -17.70 10.52
CA MET A 72 -0.08 -17.11 9.28
C MET A 72 -1.50 -16.53 9.44
N GLU A 73 -2.42 -17.29 10.02
CA GLU A 73 -3.82 -16.88 10.20
C GLU A 73 -3.94 -15.72 11.19
N SER A 74 -3.22 -15.78 12.30
CA SER A 74 -3.20 -14.74 13.32
C SER A 74 -2.60 -13.44 12.78
N PHE A 75 -1.49 -13.53 12.05
CA PHE A 75 -0.86 -12.38 11.40
C PHE A 75 -1.82 -11.69 10.42
N MET A 76 -2.39 -12.44 9.48
CA MET A 76 -3.30 -11.87 8.48
C MET A 76 -4.58 -11.30 9.12
N ASN A 77 -5.14 -12.00 10.12
CA ASN A 77 -6.32 -11.52 10.83
C ASN A 77 -6.02 -10.23 11.61
N GLU A 78 -4.87 -10.13 12.27
CA GLU A 78 -4.52 -8.93 13.04
C GLU A 78 -4.30 -7.73 12.11
N ILE A 79 -3.44 -7.84 11.08
CA ILE A 79 -3.15 -6.71 10.19
C ILE A 79 -4.41 -6.22 9.48
N THR A 80 -5.26 -7.13 8.96
CA THR A 80 -6.46 -6.73 8.22
C THR A 80 -7.55 -6.18 9.10
N SER A 81 -7.77 -6.75 10.29
CA SER A 81 -8.82 -6.28 11.22
C SER A 81 -8.45 -4.95 11.89
N VAL A 82 -7.18 -4.78 12.28
CA VAL A 82 -6.71 -3.51 12.85
C VAL A 82 -6.75 -2.40 11.81
N PHE A 83 -6.27 -2.69 10.59
CA PHE A 83 -6.34 -1.74 9.48
C PHE A 83 -7.80 -1.34 9.19
N ALA A 84 -8.69 -2.31 8.97
CA ALA A 84 -10.08 -2.03 8.64
C ALA A 84 -10.79 -1.19 9.72
N ARG A 85 -10.54 -1.49 11.00
CA ARG A 85 -11.11 -0.72 12.10
C ARG A 85 -10.61 0.73 12.14
N LYS A 86 -9.29 0.95 11.96
CA LYS A 86 -8.70 2.30 11.91
C LYS A 86 -9.14 3.06 10.67
N TYR A 87 -9.18 2.40 9.51
CA TYR A 87 -9.65 2.95 8.24
C TYR A 87 -11.11 3.40 8.33
N ASN A 88 -12.00 2.50 8.74
CA ASN A 88 -13.42 2.81 8.87
C ASN A 88 -13.66 3.95 9.87
N LYS A 89 -12.97 3.93 11.02
CA LYS A 89 -13.06 5.04 11.99
C LYS A 89 -12.61 6.38 11.39
N HIS A 90 -11.50 6.39 10.68
CA HIS A 90 -10.95 7.63 10.09
C HIS A 90 -11.88 8.23 9.03
N TYR A 91 -12.43 7.37 8.15
CA TYR A 91 -13.30 7.80 7.06
C TYR A 91 -14.80 7.82 7.42
N GLY A 92 -15.18 7.53 8.66
CA GLY A 92 -16.59 7.49 9.08
C GLY A 92 -17.38 6.37 8.41
N LEU A 93 -16.73 5.26 8.08
CA LEU A 93 -17.31 4.12 7.38
C LEU A 93 -17.67 2.99 8.34
N SER A 94 -18.52 2.08 7.89
CA SER A 94 -18.89 0.85 8.59
C SER A 94 -18.88 -0.34 7.63
N GLY A 95 -18.89 -1.56 8.20
CA GLY A 95 -18.95 -2.78 7.41
C GLY A 95 -17.59 -3.36 7.04
N GLN A 96 -17.63 -4.31 6.12
CA GLN A 96 -16.50 -5.12 5.74
C GLN A 96 -15.62 -4.39 4.71
N LEU A 97 -14.36 -4.11 5.06
CA LEU A 97 -13.41 -3.44 4.18
C LEU A 97 -12.73 -4.42 3.20
N PHE A 98 -12.40 -5.61 3.66
CA PHE A 98 -11.68 -6.61 2.87
C PHE A 98 -12.55 -7.82 2.53
N HIS A 99 -12.37 -8.37 1.35
CA HIS A 99 -12.98 -9.64 0.97
C HIS A 99 -12.52 -10.77 1.89
N ARG A 100 -13.37 -11.69 2.26
CA ARG A 100 -13.04 -12.85 3.10
C ARG A 100 -13.33 -14.14 2.35
N PRO A 101 -12.49 -15.15 2.52
CA PRO A 101 -11.18 -15.17 3.21
C PRO A 101 -10.08 -14.48 2.36
N TYR A 102 -8.94 -14.14 2.98
CA TYR A 102 -7.74 -13.75 2.23
C TYR A 102 -7.25 -14.93 1.40
N GLY A 103 -6.58 -14.66 0.28
CA GLY A 103 -5.97 -15.67 -0.56
C GLY A 103 -4.59 -16.08 -0.05
N ASN A 104 -4.25 -17.36 -0.23
CA ASN A 104 -2.90 -17.84 -0.04
C ASN A 104 -2.52 -18.88 -1.10
N SER A 105 -1.25 -18.86 -1.48
CA SER A 105 -0.64 -19.86 -2.37
C SER A 105 0.71 -20.30 -1.80
N MET A 106 0.82 -21.59 -1.50
CA MET A 106 2.05 -22.16 -0.98
C MET A 106 3.09 -22.35 -2.11
N LYS A 107 4.32 -21.91 -1.87
CA LYS A 107 5.46 -22.04 -2.79
C LYS A 107 6.43 -23.08 -2.24
N GLY A 108 6.41 -24.25 -2.84
CA GLY A 108 7.18 -25.41 -2.34
C GLY A 108 8.55 -25.64 -2.99
N LYS A 109 8.92 -24.83 -3.97
CA LYS A 109 10.21 -24.90 -4.69
C LYS A 109 10.78 -23.50 -4.86
N ASP A 110 12.10 -23.40 -4.81
CA ASP A 110 12.82 -22.13 -4.93
C ASP A 110 12.43 -21.33 -6.20
N ALA A 111 12.27 -22.03 -7.34
CA ALA A 111 11.82 -21.37 -8.58
C ALA A 111 10.50 -20.61 -8.38
N PHE A 112 9.51 -21.21 -7.73
CA PHE A 112 8.21 -20.58 -7.50
C PHE A 112 8.26 -19.43 -6.48
N ILE A 113 9.23 -19.46 -5.54
CA ILE A 113 9.47 -18.34 -4.61
C ILE A 113 9.96 -17.15 -5.41
N PHE A 114 10.97 -17.32 -6.26
CA PHE A 114 11.53 -16.22 -7.04
C PHE A 114 10.58 -15.70 -8.12
N ASP A 115 9.80 -16.58 -8.76
CA ASP A 115 8.74 -16.17 -9.68
C ASP A 115 7.69 -15.31 -8.96
N THR A 116 7.34 -15.67 -7.72
CA THR A 116 6.41 -14.91 -6.90
C THR A 116 7.01 -13.58 -6.46
N TYR A 117 8.27 -13.55 -6.08
CA TYR A 117 9.00 -12.32 -5.75
C TYR A 117 8.97 -11.33 -6.92
N ILE A 118 9.27 -11.80 -8.14
CA ILE A 118 9.22 -10.99 -9.35
C ILE A 118 7.79 -10.52 -9.62
N TYR A 119 6.79 -11.41 -9.52
CA TYR A 119 5.38 -11.04 -9.70
C TYR A 119 4.94 -9.93 -8.74
N ILE A 120 5.24 -10.06 -7.44
CA ILE A 120 4.89 -9.09 -6.42
C ILE A 120 5.57 -7.74 -6.68
N GLY A 121 6.86 -7.75 -6.95
CA GLY A 121 7.62 -6.53 -7.21
C GLY A 121 7.26 -5.83 -8.52
N ASN A 122 6.87 -6.60 -9.56
CA ASN A 122 6.49 -6.07 -10.87
C ASN A 122 5.01 -5.61 -10.92
N ASN A 123 4.19 -5.90 -9.93
CA ASN A 123 2.74 -5.71 -10.00
C ASN A 123 2.35 -4.29 -10.46
N ALA A 124 2.98 -3.25 -9.90
CA ALA A 124 2.69 -1.86 -10.27
C ALA A 124 3.07 -1.52 -11.72
N LYS A 125 4.21 -2.04 -12.22
CA LYS A 125 4.61 -1.89 -13.62
C LYS A 125 3.68 -2.66 -14.55
N ALA A 126 3.37 -3.90 -14.23
CA ALA A 126 2.45 -4.73 -15.02
C ALA A 126 1.06 -4.10 -15.16
N LYS A 127 0.61 -3.36 -14.12
CA LYS A 127 -0.63 -2.56 -14.15
C LYS A 127 -0.41 -1.15 -14.71
N LYS A 128 0.76 -0.84 -15.25
CA LYS A 128 1.14 0.46 -15.83
C LYS A 128 1.00 1.65 -14.88
N ALA A 129 1.05 1.42 -13.57
CA ALA A 129 1.05 2.48 -12.57
C ALA A 129 2.37 3.27 -12.60
N VAL A 130 3.46 2.60 -12.98
CA VAL A 130 4.80 3.17 -13.17
C VAL A 130 5.45 2.59 -14.43
N SER A 131 6.48 3.27 -14.95
CA SER A 131 7.24 2.79 -16.11
C SER A 131 8.24 1.69 -15.74
N ARG A 132 8.81 1.77 -14.54
CA ARG A 132 9.76 0.83 -13.98
C ARG A 132 9.33 0.40 -12.58
N ALA A 133 9.54 -0.87 -12.23
CA ALA A 133 9.09 -1.43 -10.96
C ALA A 133 9.66 -0.68 -9.74
N GLU A 134 10.92 -0.27 -9.80
CA GLU A 134 11.60 0.47 -8.73
C GLU A 134 11.08 1.90 -8.53
N GLU A 135 10.32 2.47 -9.45
CA GLU A 135 9.68 3.78 -9.29
C GLU A 135 8.46 3.73 -8.35
N TYR A 136 7.98 2.52 -8.02
CA TYR A 136 6.82 2.35 -7.16
C TYR A 136 7.22 2.21 -5.70
N ARG A 137 7.06 3.26 -4.91
CA ARG A 137 7.43 3.28 -3.47
C ARG A 137 6.85 2.11 -2.69
N TRP A 138 5.62 1.74 -2.97
CA TRP A 138 4.84 0.77 -2.18
C TRP A 138 5.11 -0.69 -2.53
N ASN A 139 6.15 -0.99 -3.31
CA ASN A 139 6.73 -2.33 -3.42
C ASN A 139 8.00 -2.47 -2.56
N PHE A 140 8.43 -1.39 -1.92
CA PHE A 140 9.52 -1.31 -0.94
C PHE A 140 10.91 -1.73 -1.46
N LEU A 141 11.06 -2.01 -2.74
CA LEU A 141 12.28 -2.58 -3.32
C LEU A 141 13.50 -1.67 -3.18
N GLN A 142 13.33 -0.37 -3.37
CA GLN A 142 14.45 0.56 -3.30
C GLN A 142 15.05 0.71 -1.89
N TYR A 143 14.29 0.34 -0.86
CA TYR A 143 14.76 0.39 0.53
C TYR A 143 15.72 -0.76 0.88
N CYS A 144 16.03 -1.66 -0.06
CA CYS A 144 17.09 -2.66 0.12
C CYS A 144 18.49 -2.04 0.09
N GLU A 145 18.67 -0.87 -0.53
CA GLU A 145 19.96 -0.21 -0.71
C GLU A 145 20.01 1.22 -0.20
N LYS A 146 18.86 1.89 -0.17
CA LYS A 146 18.79 3.32 0.12
C LYS A 146 17.81 3.58 1.26
N GLU A 147 18.22 4.41 2.20
CA GLU A 147 17.33 4.88 3.28
C GLU A 147 16.31 5.93 2.77
N PHE A 148 16.68 6.70 1.75
CA PHE A 148 15.89 7.79 1.18
C PHE A 148 15.79 7.66 -0.34
N PRO A 149 15.12 6.62 -0.87
CA PRO A 149 15.10 6.38 -2.32
C PRO A 149 14.22 7.35 -3.10
N PHE A 150 13.24 8.00 -2.44
CA PHE A 150 12.27 8.90 -3.08
C PHE A 150 12.37 10.34 -2.56
N SER A 151 13.38 10.65 -1.76
CA SER A 151 13.63 11.99 -1.24
C SER A 151 15.13 12.24 -1.05
N SER A 152 15.49 13.48 -0.71
CA SER A 152 16.85 13.79 -0.26
C SER A 152 17.11 13.24 1.14
N PRO A 153 18.36 12.90 1.50
CA PRO A 153 18.69 12.41 2.84
C PRO A 153 18.31 13.39 3.93
N TYR A 154 17.82 12.88 5.06
CA TYR A 154 17.55 13.67 6.24
C TYR A 154 18.86 14.13 6.91
N ILE A 155 19.04 15.43 7.07
CA ILE A 155 20.20 16.05 7.74
C ILE A 155 19.69 16.76 8.98
N PRO A 156 19.97 16.26 10.21
CA PRO A 156 19.41 16.81 11.45
C PRO A 156 19.65 18.31 11.62
N ASP A 157 20.85 18.81 11.28
CA ASP A 157 21.21 20.22 11.50
C ASP A 157 20.47 21.18 10.55
N LYS A 158 20.01 20.69 9.40
CA LYS A 158 19.27 21.47 8.39
C LYS A 158 17.76 21.32 8.51
N ALA A 159 17.27 20.37 9.29
CA ALA A 159 15.86 20.06 9.42
C ALA A 159 15.11 21.11 10.27
N SER A 160 13.87 21.37 9.92
CA SER A 160 12.98 22.24 10.68
C SER A 160 12.71 21.67 12.10
N LYS A 161 12.20 22.52 12.99
CA LYS A 161 11.77 22.08 14.33
C LYS A 161 10.65 21.03 14.23
N GLY A 162 9.69 21.23 13.31
CA GLY A 162 8.61 20.28 13.03
C GLY A 162 9.15 18.93 12.58
N MET A 163 10.09 18.91 11.63
CA MET A 163 10.73 17.70 11.15
C MET A 163 11.46 16.94 12.25
N LYS A 164 12.24 17.64 13.11
CA LYS A 164 12.91 17.02 14.27
C LYS A 164 11.92 16.40 15.25
N ALA A 165 10.80 17.07 15.52
CA ALA A 165 9.73 16.57 16.38
C ALA A 165 9.05 15.34 15.76
N ALA A 166 8.72 15.38 14.48
CA ALA A 166 8.13 14.26 13.75
C ALA A 166 9.06 13.03 13.75
N VAL A 167 10.34 13.20 13.48
CA VAL A 167 11.37 12.14 13.57
C VAL A 167 11.45 11.51 14.94
N LYS A 168 11.49 12.33 16.00
CA LYS A 168 11.48 11.84 17.39
C LYS A 168 10.22 11.01 17.67
N ARG A 169 9.08 11.43 17.12
CA ARG A 169 7.82 10.73 17.27
C ARG A 169 7.82 9.38 16.53
N VAL A 170 8.37 9.30 15.30
CA VAL A 170 8.56 8.03 14.58
C VAL A 170 9.37 7.05 15.42
N LYS A 171 10.52 7.47 15.94
CA LYS A 171 11.37 6.64 16.81
C LYS A 171 10.65 6.17 18.07
N THR A 172 9.86 7.05 18.70
CA THR A 172 9.05 6.70 19.87
C THR A 172 8.01 5.62 19.53
N TYR A 173 7.32 5.75 18.39
CA TYR A 173 6.34 4.76 17.95
C TYR A 173 7.01 3.41 17.66
N LYS A 174 8.19 3.44 17.01
CA LYS A 174 8.96 2.23 16.71
C LYS A 174 9.40 1.50 17.98
N ILE A 175 9.95 2.21 18.97
CA ILE A 175 10.36 1.63 20.27
C ILE A 175 9.17 0.97 20.99
N LYS A 176 7.96 1.54 20.85
CA LYS A 176 6.74 1.00 21.47
C LYS A 176 6.04 -0.06 20.65
N ASP A 177 6.59 -0.49 19.51
CA ASP A 177 5.95 -1.39 18.55
C ASP A 177 4.56 -0.90 18.11
N TRP A 178 4.37 0.39 18.01
CA TRP A 178 3.14 0.99 17.53
C TRP A 178 3.20 1.20 16.01
N ALA A 179 2.15 0.79 15.31
CA ALA A 179 1.98 1.17 13.93
C ALA A 179 1.60 2.64 13.82
N ILE A 180 2.13 3.32 12.80
CA ILE A 180 1.83 4.72 12.52
C ILE A 180 0.42 4.81 11.93
N GLY A 181 -0.47 5.51 12.61
CA GLY A 181 -1.87 5.70 12.23
C GLY A 181 -2.16 7.09 11.69
N TYR A 182 -3.43 7.36 11.41
CA TYR A 182 -3.91 8.64 10.88
C TYR A 182 -3.61 9.81 11.83
N ASP A 183 -3.70 9.59 13.14
CA ASP A 183 -3.38 10.56 14.19
C ASP A 183 -1.97 11.15 14.09
N PHE A 184 -1.04 10.38 13.54
CA PHE A 184 0.31 10.85 13.28
C PHE A 184 0.34 11.92 12.19
N PHE A 185 -0.41 11.72 11.12
CA PHE A 185 -0.48 12.62 9.96
C PHE A 185 -1.41 13.82 10.17
N GLU A 186 -2.28 13.77 11.15
CA GLU A 186 -3.17 14.86 11.56
C GLU A 186 -2.53 15.81 12.58
N ASN A 187 -1.34 15.48 13.06
CA ASN A 187 -0.62 16.28 14.03
C ASN A 187 0.03 17.51 13.37
N ASN A 188 0.08 18.63 14.12
CA ASN A 188 0.65 19.88 13.64
C ASN A 188 2.13 19.76 13.22
N ASP A 189 2.91 18.88 13.86
CA ASP A 189 4.31 18.65 13.48
C ASP A 189 4.41 18.15 12.04
N TYR A 190 3.51 17.24 11.61
CA TYR A 190 3.47 16.75 10.23
C TYR A 190 2.81 17.75 9.27
N LEU A 191 1.69 18.35 9.67
CA LEU A 191 0.93 19.28 8.82
C LEU A 191 1.74 20.53 8.47
N GLY A 192 2.59 21.00 9.38
CA GLY A 192 3.46 22.15 9.20
C GLY A 192 4.75 21.88 8.43
N LEU A 193 5.00 20.63 7.98
CA LEU A 193 6.19 20.31 7.20
C LEU A 193 6.05 20.79 5.75
N GLU A 194 7.17 21.23 5.18
CA GLU A 194 7.29 21.43 3.75
C GLU A 194 7.18 20.09 2.99
N ASP A 195 6.80 20.12 1.72
CA ASP A 195 6.55 18.90 0.96
C ASP A 195 7.79 18.01 0.82
N PHE A 196 8.98 18.60 0.69
CA PHE A 196 10.22 17.82 0.67
C PHE A 196 10.51 17.15 2.02
N GLU A 197 10.21 17.80 3.16
CA GLU A 197 10.35 17.22 4.50
C GLU A 197 9.33 16.09 4.71
N LYS A 198 8.10 16.24 4.19
CA LYS A 198 7.10 15.15 4.20
C LYS A 198 7.62 13.92 3.46
N GLN A 199 8.25 14.11 2.29
CA GLN A 199 8.82 12.99 1.54
C GLN A 199 9.99 12.32 2.28
N GLN A 200 10.87 13.11 2.91
CA GLN A 200 11.95 12.60 3.76
C GLN A 200 11.40 11.79 4.95
N LEU A 201 10.35 12.30 5.60
CA LEU A 201 9.74 11.62 6.74
C LEU A 201 9.07 10.30 6.34
N ILE A 202 8.46 10.23 5.16
CA ILE A 202 7.89 8.98 4.63
C ILE A 202 8.98 7.95 4.38
N ASP A 203 10.07 8.33 3.72
CA ASP A 203 11.19 7.42 3.48
C ASP A 203 11.79 6.95 4.81
N MET A 204 11.97 7.85 5.76
CA MET A 204 12.44 7.51 7.11
C MET A 204 11.51 6.52 7.82
N ILE A 205 10.19 6.73 7.78
CA ILE A 205 9.23 5.79 8.38
C ILE A 205 9.40 4.41 7.77
N ILE A 206 9.48 4.33 6.45
CA ILE A 206 9.60 3.04 5.76
C ILE A 206 10.92 2.36 6.15
N THR A 207 12.03 3.08 6.16
CA THR A 207 13.34 2.55 6.54
C THR A 207 13.39 2.09 7.99
N GLU A 208 12.92 2.90 8.92
CA GLU A 208 12.92 2.58 10.37
C GLU A 208 12.05 1.35 10.71
N TYR A 209 10.97 1.14 9.99
CA TYR A 209 10.06 0.01 10.22
C TYR A 209 10.42 -1.24 9.42
N ASN A 210 11.30 -1.14 8.43
CA ASN A 210 11.58 -2.20 7.48
C ASN A 210 12.02 -3.51 8.16
N VAL A 211 11.31 -4.59 7.83
CA VAL A 211 11.61 -5.97 8.28
C VAL A 211 11.66 -6.94 7.09
N ILE A 212 11.68 -6.41 5.87
CA ILE A 212 11.77 -7.24 4.65
C ILE A 212 13.21 -7.75 4.50
N ASP A 213 13.36 -9.05 4.39
CA ASP A 213 14.65 -9.67 4.14
C ASP A 213 14.97 -9.74 2.63
N TYR A 214 15.67 -8.73 2.15
CA TYR A 214 16.12 -8.67 0.76
C TYR A 214 17.29 -9.62 0.45
N THR A 215 17.95 -10.18 1.46
CA THR A 215 19.16 -11.00 1.28
C THR A 215 18.89 -12.27 0.48
N VAL A 216 17.68 -12.82 0.59
CA VAL A 216 17.25 -14.00 -0.16
C VAL A 216 17.23 -13.69 -1.67
N ALA A 217 16.63 -12.58 -2.07
CA ALA A 217 16.59 -12.14 -3.46
C ALA A 217 17.97 -11.72 -3.97
N ILE A 218 18.74 -10.95 -3.17
CA ILE A 218 20.10 -10.54 -3.54
C ILE A 218 21.00 -11.77 -3.77
N ARG A 219 20.89 -12.78 -2.91
CA ARG A 219 21.65 -14.04 -3.06
C ARG A 219 21.31 -14.76 -4.36
N LYS A 220 20.03 -14.73 -4.76
CA LYS A 220 19.57 -15.37 -6.01
C LYS A 220 20.02 -14.62 -7.25
N TYR A 221 19.84 -13.32 -7.27
CA TYR A 221 20.10 -12.48 -8.46
C TYR A 221 21.50 -11.87 -8.50
N GLY A 222 22.23 -11.88 -7.38
CA GLY A 222 23.59 -11.38 -7.24
C GLY A 222 23.68 -9.90 -6.88
N SER A 223 22.68 -9.08 -7.21
CA SER A 223 22.61 -7.67 -6.83
C SER A 223 21.18 -7.14 -6.99
N SER A 224 20.87 -6.02 -6.33
CA SER A 224 19.61 -5.29 -6.50
C SER A 224 19.41 -4.79 -7.93
N SER A 225 20.46 -4.36 -8.61
CA SER A 225 20.40 -3.95 -10.02
C SER A 225 19.88 -5.09 -10.91
N LYS A 226 20.35 -6.33 -10.70
CA LYS A 226 19.84 -7.50 -11.41
C LYS A 226 18.41 -7.87 -11.02
N ILE A 227 18.03 -7.62 -9.77
CA ILE A 227 16.62 -7.77 -9.36
C ILE A 227 15.74 -6.78 -10.14
N TYR A 228 16.14 -5.51 -10.23
CA TYR A 228 15.40 -4.50 -11.01
C TYR A 228 15.31 -4.85 -12.49
N GLU A 229 16.39 -5.38 -13.07
CA GLU A 229 16.40 -5.87 -14.44
C GLU A 229 15.39 -7.01 -14.64
N ALA A 230 15.41 -8.02 -13.76
CA ALA A 230 14.45 -9.13 -13.79
C ALA A 230 13.01 -8.64 -13.66
N LEU A 231 12.73 -7.73 -12.72
CA LEU A 231 11.41 -7.14 -12.52
C LEU A 231 10.90 -6.37 -13.73
N ASN A 232 11.79 -5.75 -14.49
CA ASN A 232 11.43 -4.94 -15.66
C ASN A 232 11.34 -5.73 -16.96
N THR A 233 11.85 -6.95 -17.01
CA THR A 233 11.79 -7.82 -18.21
C THR A 233 10.57 -8.74 -18.21
N VAL A 234 10.04 -9.14 -17.06
CA VAL A 234 8.91 -10.07 -16.96
C VAL A 234 7.58 -9.32 -17.13
N SER A 235 6.72 -9.85 -17.99
CA SER A 235 5.33 -9.37 -18.14
C SER A 235 4.46 -10.01 -17.06
N GLY A 236 4.27 -9.42 -15.90
CA GLY A 236 3.55 -9.94 -14.73
C GLY A 236 2.19 -10.63 -14.90
N SER A 237 1.91 -11.16 -16.09
CA SER A 237 0.65 -11.82 -16.48
C SER A 237 0.54 -13.31 -16.07
N GLU A 238 1.61 -13.91 -15.54
CA GLU A 238 1.67 -15.37 -15.34
C GLU A 238 0.88 -15.88 -14.12
N TYR A 239 0.49 -14.98 -13.22
CA TYR A 239 -0.31 -15.31 -12.04
C TYR A 239 -1.56 -14.44 -12.00
N GLY A 240 -2.54 -14.75 -12.84
CA GLY A 240 -3.84 -14.11 -12.74
C GLY A 240 -4.43 -14.30 -11.34
N SER A 241 -4.36 -13.27 -10.52
CA SER A 241 -4.96 -13.26 -9.17
C SER A 241 -6.48 -13.13 -9.22
N GLY A 242 -7.09 -13.26 -10.39
CA GLY A 242 -8.52 -13.02 -10.59
C GLY A 242 -8.91 -11.57 -10.33
N ASP A 243 -7.97 -10.64 -10.48
CA ASP A 243 -8.24 -9.21 -10.39
C ASP A 243 -9.16 -8.83 -11.56
N ASP A 244 -10.40 -8.44 -11.25
CA ASP A 244 -11.36 -7.92 -12.24
C ASP A 244 -10.96 -6.53 -12.79
N TYR A 245 -9.79 -6.04 -12.44
CA TYR A 245 -9.20 -4.84 -12.98
C TYR A 245 -8.19 -5.22 -14.06
N ASP A 246 -8.57 -4.97 -15.31
CA ASP A 246 -7.60 -4.95 -16.39
C ASP A 246 -6.62 -3.76 -16.20
N GLN A 247 -5.57 -3.74 -17.01
CA GLN A 247 -4.54 -2.71 -16.92
C GLN A 247 -5.10 -1.30 -17.17
N GLU A 248 -6.11 -1.18 -18.02
CA GLU A 248 -6.75 0.07 -18.39
C GLU A 248 -7.55 0.64 -17.22
N SER A 249 -8.40 -0.17 -16.59
CA SER A 249 -9.16 0.21 -15.40
C SER A 249 -8.26 0.70 -14.25
N TYR A 250 -7.09 0.10 -14.07
CA TYR A 250 -6.16 0.50 -13.03
C TYR A 250 -5.59 1.90 -13.29
N GLN A 251 -5.21 2.21 -14.53
CA GLN A 251 -4.76 3.54 -14.91
C GLN A 251 -5.87 4.58 -14.79
N HIS A 252 -7.09 4.21 -15.17
CA HIS A 252 -8.24 5.09 -15.05
C HIS A 252 -8.45 5.53 -13.59
N TYR A 253 -8.39 4.59 -12.62
CA TYR A 253 -8.54 4.95 -11.20
C TYR A 253 -7.44 5.88 -10.70
N TYR A 254 -6.18 5.65 -11.04
CA TYR A 254 -5.09 6.56 -10.68
C TYR A 254 -5.32 7.97 -11.23
N ARG A 255 -5.68 8.08 -12.49
CA ARG A 255 -5.97 9.37 -13.12
C ARG A 255 -7.19 10.04 -12.51
N MET A 256 -8.26 9.30 -12.26
CA MET A 256 -9.46 9.84 -11.61
C MET A 256 -9.19 10.36 -10.20
N VAL A 257 -8.36 9.65 -9.42
CA VAL A 257 -7.91 10.12 -8.08
C VAL A 257 -7.13 11.42 -8.20
N ASN A 258 -6.17 11.51 -9.11
CA ASN A 258 -5.37 12.71 -9.30
C ASN A 258 -6.25 13.91 -9.73
N LEU A 259 -7.16 13.70 -10.68
CA LEU A 259 -8.11 14.74 -11.10
C LEU A 259 -9.03 15.18 -9.96
N ALA A 260 -9.44 14.28 -9.07
CA ALA A 260 -10.23 14.64 -7.90
C ALA A 260 -9.43 15.51 -6.91
N ILE A 261 -8.16 15.20 -6.70
CA ILE A 261 -7.24 15.99 -5.88
C ILE A 261 -7.02 17.38 -6.49
N GLU A 262 -6.78 17.48 -7.79
CA GLU A 262 -6.64 18.75 -8.52
C GLU A 262 -7.89 19.63 -8.40
N GLU A 263 -9.06 19.03 -8.37
CA GLU A 263 -10.34 19.73 -8.18
C GLU A 263 -10.62 20.07 -6.70
N GLY A 264 -9.65 19.87 -5.82
CA GLY A 264 -9.74 20.22 -4.41
C GLY A 264 -10.46 19.18 -3.55
N TYR A 265 -10.61 17.94 -4.03
CA TYR A 265 -11.15 16.87 -3.20
C TYR A 265 -10.04 16.32 -2.30
N ASP A 266 -10.20 16.48 -0.99
CA ASP A 266 -9.26 15.90 -0.02
C ASP A 266 -9.55 14.39 0.11
N MET A 267 -8.71 13.59 -0.53
CA MET A 267 -8.80 12.14 -0.47
C MET A 267 -8.61 11.59 0.95
N ARG A 268 -7.92 12.32 1.82
CA ARG A 268 -7.69 11.94 3.23
C ARG A 268 -8.98 12.04 4.06
N THR A 269 -9.67 13.17 3.95
CA THR A 269 -10.90 13.44 4.70
C THR A 269 -12.15 13.05 3.92
N ARG A 270 -11.99 12.73 2.62
CA ARG A 270 -13.08 12.57 1.65
C ARG A 270 -14.02 13.77 1.59
N ARG A 271 -13.44 14.95 1.75
CA ARG A 271 -14.16 16.22 1.72
C ARG A 271 -13.64 17.11 0.62
N TYR A 272 -14.50 17.99 0.15
CA TYR A 272 -14.11 19.05 -0.76
C TYR A 272 -13.62 20.27 0.04
N VAL A 273 -12.42 20.73 -0.26
CA VAL A 273 -11.84 21.91 0.37
C VAL A 273 -12.49 23.15 -0.25
N GLY A 274 -13.49 23.74 0.43
CA GLY A 274 -14.11 25.00 -0.01
C GLY A 274 -15.61 25.14 0.17
N ILE A 275 -16.32 24.08 0.55
CA ILE A 275 -17.75 24.17 0.89
C ILE A 275 -17.99 23.37 2.16
N GLY A 276 -18.43 24.06 3.22
CA GLY A 276 -18.79 23.45 4.49
C GLY A 276 -19.93 22.44 4.32
N ASP A 277 -19.97 21.49 5.22
CA ASP A 277 -21.13 21.01 5.91
C ASP A 277 -21.66 19.61 5.74
N SER A 278 -21.02 18.69 5.09
CA SER A 278 -21.42 17.29 5.40
C SER A 278 -20.25 16.33 5.24
N PRO A 279 -19.86 15.63 6.32
CA PRO A 279 -18.89 14.55 6.20
C PRO A 279 -19.45 13.44 5.31
N GLY A 280 -18.75 13.10 4.25
CA GLY A 280 -19.01 11.88 3.50
C GLY A 280 -19.72 12.01 2.16
N GLN A 281 -20.29 13.16 1.80
CA GLN A 281 -20.90 13.32 0.46
C GLN A 281 -20.12 14.32 -0.40
N MET A 282 -19.73 13.87 -1.59
CA MET A 282 -19.16 14.76 -2.60
C MET A 282 -20.26 15.71 -3.11
N PRO A 283 -20.03 17.04 -3.13
CA PRO A 283 -20.99 18.00 -3.68
C PRO A 283 -21.36 17.62 -5.12
N GLU A 284 -22.64 17.67 -5.46
CA GLU A 284 -23.14 17.28 -6.78
C GLU A 284 -22.48 18.05 -7.93
N GLN A 285 -22.21 19.33 -7.72
CA GLN A 285 -21.52 20.16 -8.72
C GLN A 285 -20.08 19.67 -8.98
N LEU A 286 -19.35 19.25 -7.92
CA LEU A 286 -18.03 18.67 -8.04
C LEU A 286 -18.12 17.32 -8.75
N ALA A 287 -19.05 16.46 -8.36
CA ALA A 287 -19.25 15.16 -9.01
C ALA A 287 -19.55 15.32 -10.52
N ARG A 288 -20.40 16.26 -10.90
CA ARG A 288 -20.69 16.57 -12.32
C ARG A 288 -19.47 17.12 -13.06
N ARG A 289 -18.63 17.94 -12.40
CA ARG A 289 -17.39 18.47 -12.98
C ARG A 289 -16.37 17.36 -13.17
N LEU A 290 -16.17 16.52 -12.16
CA LEU A 290 -15.30 15.36 -12.24
C LEU A 290 -15.76 14.38 -13.32
N CYS A 291 -17.05 14.07 -13.43
CA CYS A 291 -17.56 13.22 -14.50
C CYS A 291 -17.20 13.76 -15.90
N ARG A 292 -17.29 15.08 -16.09
CA ARG A 292 -16.89 15.70 -17.38
C ARG A 292 -15.39 15.57 -17.62
N ARG A 293 -14.57 15.84 -16.62
CA ARG A 293 -13.10 15.68 -16.71
C ARG A 293 -12.72 14.21 -16.94
N PHE A 294 -13.33 13.28 -16.23
CA PHE A 294 -13.06 11.84 -16.41
C PHE A 294 -13.36 11.41 -17.84
N ASN A 295 -14.51 11.81 -18.40
CA ASN A 295 -14.86 11.48 -19.78
C ASN A 295 -13.92 12.12 -20.80
N ALA A 296 -13.42 13.33 -20.54
CA ALA A 296 -12.53 14.06 -21.46
C ALA A 296 -11.07 13.56 -21.37
N GLU A 297 -10.55 13.32 -20.16
CA GLU A 297 -9.13 13.14 -19.91
C GLU A 297 -8.73 11.68 -19.62
N VAL A 298 -9.66 10.85 -19.15
CA VAL A 298 -9.42 9.47 -18.73
C VAL A 298 -10.17 8.46 -19.62
N GLN A 299 -11.38 8.80 -20.05
CA GLN A 299 -12.28 7.95 -20.81
C GLN A 299 -12.64 6.61 -20.13
N PRO A 300 -12.95 6.60 -18.82
CA PRO A 300 -13.31 5.40 -18.10
C PRO A 300 -14.69 4.90 -18.54
N ASN A 301 -14.94 3.62 -18.35
CA ASN A 301 -16.27 3.07 -18.57
C ASN A 301 -17.25 3.48 -17.43
N LYS A 302 -18.57 3.29 -17.68
CA LYS A 302 -19.61 3.66 -16.71
C LYS A 302 -19.49 2.93 -15.38
N SER A 303 -18.98 1.68 -15.38
CA SER A 303 -18.78 0.91 -14.15
C SER A 303 -17.65 1.49 -13.31
N GLU A 304 -16.55 1.91 -13.94
CA GLU A 304 -15.43 2.55 -13.27
C GLU A 304 -15.83 3.88 -12.63
N ILE A 305 -16.58 4.71 -13.35
CA ILE A 305 -17.13 5.97 -12.80
C ILE A 305 -18.01 5.69 -11.57
N ARG A 306 -18.94 4.72 -11.67
CA ARG A 306 -19.79 4.35 -10.55
C ARG A 306 -18.99 3.84 -9.35
N LYS A 307 -18.00 2.99 -9.58
CA LYS A 307 -17.10 2.49 -8.53
C LYS A 307 -16.31 3.62 -7.88
N PHE A 308 -15.76 4.55 -8.66
CA PHE A 308 -15.06 5.71 -8.14
C PHE A 308 -15.95 6.50 -7.18
N PHE A 309 -17.15 6.89 -7.62
CA PHE A 309 -18.07 7.66 -6.78
C PHE A 309 -18.61 6.88 -5.58
N SER A 310 -18.76 5.57 -5.67
CA SER A 310 -19.14 4.74 -4.50
C SER A 310 -18.07 4.73 -3.41
N ILE A 311 -16.81 4.94 -3.77
CA ILE A 311 -15.68 5.00 -2.83
C ILE A 311 -15.55 6.37 -2.19
N VAL A 312 -15.77 7.45 -2.96
CA VAL A 312 -15.59 8.83 -2.50
C VAL A 312 -16.87 9.47 -1.94
N SER A 313 -18.02 8.87 -2.16
CA SER A 313 -19.33 9.40 -1.73
C SER A 313 -19.97 8.66 -0.54
N ILE A 314 -19.22 7.78 0.12
CA ILE A 314 -19.69 7.08 1.33
C ILE A 314 -19.20 7.79 2.58
#